data_2469c2253ea3ba69d8bfa10fd5018949
#
_entry.id   2469c2253ea3ba69d8bfa10fd5018949
#
_cell.length_a   1.000
_cell.length_b   1.000
_cell.length_c   1.000
_cell.angle_alpha   90.00
_cell.angle_beta   90.00
_cell.angle_gamma   90.00
#
_symmetry.space_group_name_H-M   'P 1'
#
loop_
_entity.id
_entity.type
_entity.pdbx_description
1 polymer ?
#
loop_
_entity_poly.entity_id
_entity_poly.type
_entity_poly.pdbx_seq_one_letter_code
_entity_poly.pdbx_strand_id
1 'polypeptide(L)'
;NVGASFEIYNSALNELYGGSLKKMIERYFELTVEMIENCQFDIVGHLDKITDNAECFFSEEMDNLMPWYLSMFDEVLQVVKRKGVILEVNTKKFLKKKRTFVHFRHLKRMKDLGIPVMVNSDCHNPMLMEEGLSEAYFALKENGYRTVRVLRDGKWSDVEF
;
A
#
# COMPACT_ATOMS: atom_id res chain seq x y z
N ASN A 1 8.54 -12.19 -5.87
CA ASN A 1 7.51 -12.46 -4.88
C ASN A 1 7.67 -11.54 -3.65
N VAL A 2 7.00 -10.38 -3.66
CA VAL A 2 7.12 -9.33 -2.62
C VAL A 2 6.60 -9.74 -1.23
N GLY A 3 5.82 -10.81 -1.14
CA GLY A 3 5.31 -11.37 0.12
C GLY A 3 6.08 -12.59 0.62
N ALA A 4 7.20 -12.92 -0.02
CA ALA A 4 8.04 -14.06 0.34
C ALA A 4 8.88 -13.80 1.58
N SER A 5 9.60 -14.84 2.05
CA SER A 5 10.61 -14.65 3.09
C SER A 5 11.72 -13.70 2.63
N PHE A 6 12.46 -13.16 3.58
CA PHE A 6 13.58 -12.26 3.29
C PHE A 6 14.62 -12.90 2.37
N GLU A 7 14.90 -14.20 2.54
CA GLU A 7 15.88 -14.92 1.71
C GLU A 7 15.45 -14.96 0.24
N ILE A 8 14.17 -15.28 -0.04
CA ILE A 8 13.63 -15.31 -1.41
C ILE A 8 13.63 -13.90 -2.01
N TYR A 9 13.27 -12.89 -1.21
CA TYR A 9 13.30 -11.50 -1.65
C TYR A 9 14.72 -11.06 -2.01
N ASN A 10 15.70 -11.36 -1.16
CA ASN A 10 17.12 -11.04 -1.37
C ASN A 10 17.72 -11.79 -2.57
N SER A 11 17.39 -13.08 -2.76
CA SER A 11 17.78 -13.84 -3.95
C SER A 11 17.27 -13.16 -5.22
N ALA A 12 15.96 -12.84 -5.27
CA ALA A 12 15.37 -12.14 -6.41
C ALA A 12 16.00 -10.75 -6.66
N LEU A 13 16.29 -9.99 -5.59
CA LEU A 13 16.96 -8.70 -5.70
C LEU A 13 18.32 -8.84 -6.38
N ASN A 14 19.12 -9.81 -5.97
CA ASN A 14 20.46 -10.02 -6.52
C ASN A 14 20.41 -10.60 -7.95
N GLU A 15 19.63 -11.64 -8.17
CA GLU A 15 19.59 -12.38 -9.44
C GLU A 15 18.92 -11.59 -10.57
N LEU A 16 17.82 -10.90 -10.28
CA LEU A 16 17.02 -10.22 -11.33
C LEU A 16 17.33 -8.74 -11.46
N TYR A 17 17.84 -8.11 -10.41
CA TYR A 17 18.05 -6.65 -10.37
C TYR A 17 19.49 -6.24 -10.06
N GLY A 18 20.42 -7.22 -9.96
CA GLY A 18 21.84 -6.96 -9.70
C GLY A 18 22.09 -6.26 -8.37
N GLY A 19 21.28 -6.55 -7.35
CA GLY A 19 21.33 -5.91 -6.02
C GLY A 19 20.71 -4.51 -5.96
N SER A 20 20.16 -4.00 -7.07
CA SER A 20 19.57 -2.65 -7.11
C SER A 20 18.12 -2.65 -6.65
N LEU A 21 17.90 -2.25 -5.41
CA LEU A 21 16.57 -2.11 -4.84
C LEU A 21 15.72 -1.08 -5.59
N LYS A 22 16.34 0.01 -6.06
CA LYS A 22 15.67 1.01 -6.90
C LYS A 22 15.05 0.36 -8.12
N LYS A 23 15.81 -0.41 -8.90
CA LYS A 23 15.30 -1.11 -10.08
C LYS A 23 14.16 -2.09 -9.76
N MET A 24 14.26 -2.77 -8.62
CA MET A 24 13.22 -3.70 -8.18
C MET A 24 11.91 -2.98 -7.85
N ILE A 25 11.98 -1.85 -7.15
CA ILE A 25 10.81 -1.01 -6.81
C ILE A 25 10.22 -0.38 -8.08
N GLU A 26 11.06 0.15 -8.99
CA GLU A 26 10.62 0.68 -10.29
C GLU A 26 9.81 -0.38 -11.04
N ARG A 27 10.37 -1.57 -11.18
CA ARG A 27 9.67 -2.65 -11.90
C ARG A 27 8.37 -3.07 -11.23
N TYR A 28 8.33 -3.08 -9.91
CA TYR A 28 7.10 -3.38 -9.17
C TYR A 28 6.00 -2.36 -9.49
N PHE A 29 6.30 -1.08 -9.47
CA PHE A 29 5.30 -0.04 -9.74
C PHE A 29 4.94 0.05 -11.23
N GLU A 30 5.87 -0.17 -12.16
CA GLU A 30 5.56 -0.31 -13.58
C GLU A 30 4.51 -1.40 -13.81
N LEU A 31 4.73 -2.61 -13.27
CA LEU A 31 3.79 -3.72 -13.37
C LEU A 31 2.45 -3.42 -12.68
N THR A 32 2.49 -2.69 -11.57
CA THR A 32 1.28 -2.26 -10.85
C THR A 32 0.47 -1.29 -11.70
N VAL A 33 1.12 -0.31 -12.33
CA VAL A 33 0.47 0.61 -13.26
C VAL A 33 -0.11 -0.13 -14.45
N GLU A 34 0.67 -1.02 -15.07
CA GLU A 34 0.22 -1.85 -16.19
C GLU A 34 -1.03 -2.67 -15.82
N MET A 35 -1.04 -3.28 -14.63
CA MET A 35 -2.20 -4.00 -14.10
C MET A 35 -3.41 -3.07 -13.92
N ILE A 36 -3.23 -1.90 -13.30
CA ILE A 36 -4.31 -0.94 -13.06
C ILE A 36 -4.88 -0.40 -14.40
N GLU A 37 -4.03 -0.19 -15.40
CA GLU A 37 -4.46 0.31 -16.71
C GLU A 37 -5.24 -0.72 -17.51
N ASN A 38 -4.85 -1.99 -17.47
CA ASN A 38 -5.32 -3.02 -18.39
C ASN A 38 -6.32 -4.01 -17.78
N CYS A 39 -6.49 -4.03 -16.46
CA CYS A 39 -7.43 -4.93 -15.79
C CYS A 39 -8.62 -4.17 -15.21
N GLN A 40 -9.74 -4.89 -15.03
CA GLN A 40 -10.93 -4.38 -14.35
C GLN A 40 -11.01 -4.98 -12.95
N PHE A 41 -11.01 -4.14 -11.94
CA PHE A 41 -11.20 -4.50 -10.54
C PHE A 41 -11.60 -3.26 -9.74
N ASP A 42 -12.19 -3.46 -8.58
CA ASP A 42 -12.67 -2.37 -7.72
C ASP A 42 -11.60 -1.87 -6.75
N ILE A 43 -10.68 -2.74 -6.34
CA ILE A 43 -9.76 -2.49 -5.23
C ILE A 43 -8.33 -2.84 -5.63
N VAL A 44 -7.37 -1.99 -5.22
CA VAL A 44 -5.94 -2.34 -5.16
C VAL A 44 -5.57 -2.59 -3.71
N GLY A 45 -5.18 -3.83 -3.41
CA GLY A 45 -4.71 -4.24 -2.09
C GLY A 45 -3.23 -3.87 -1.86
N HIS A 46 -2.89 -3.54 -0.62
CA HIS A 46 -1.52 -3.38 -0.11
C HIS A 46 -0.51 -2.82 -1.13
N LEU A 47 -0.84 -1.68 -1.75
CA LEU A 47 -0.12 -1.08 -2.89
C LEU A 47 1.39 -0.92 -2.70
N ASP A 48 1.87 -0.62 -1.50
CA ASP A 48 3.28 -0.43 -1.16
C ASP A 48 3.96 -1.65 -0.53
N LYS A 49 3.39 -2.85 -0.71
CA LYS A 49 3.90 -4.09 -0.11
C LYS A 49 5.35 -4.42 -0.47
N ILE A 50 5.84 -3.93 -1.60
CA ILE A 50 7.25 -4.06 -2.00
C ILE A 50 8.20 -3.56 -0.91
N THR A 51 7.77 -2.61 -0.08
CA THR A 51 8.58 -2.01 0.98
C THR A 51 8.69 -2.88 2.24
N ASP A 52 7.90 -3.96 2.37
CA ASP A 52 7.88 -4.79 3.58
C ASP A 52 9.25 -5.44 3.89
N ASN A 53 9.89 -6.02 2.88
CA ASN A 53 11.22 -6.60 3.01
C ASN A 53 12.33 -5.59 2.68
N ALA A 54 12.01 -4.55 1.96
CA ALA A 54 12.94 -3.48 1.64
C ALA A 54 13.48 -2.77 2.89
N GLU A 55 12.69 -2.66 3.95
CA GLU A 55 13.12 -2.08 5.23
C GLU A 55 14.38 -2.75 5.82
N CYS A 56 14.64 -4.01 5.50
CA CYS A 56 15.85 -4.71 5.96
C CYS A 56 17.12 -4.19 5.28
N PHE A 57 17.01 -3.48 4.16
CA PHE A 57 18.12 -2.88 3.41
C PHE A 57 18.27 -1.37 3.69
N PHE A 58 17.40 -0.79 4.51
CA PHE A 58 17.13 0.64 4.54
C PHE A 58 17.41 1.33 5.88
N SER A 59 18.58 1.27 6.44
CA SER A 59 18.87 2.19 7.55
C SER A 59 19.43 3.55 7.08
N GLU A 60 20.20 3.60 6.01
CA GLU A 60 20.80 4.86 5.52
C GLU A 60 20.42 5.19 4.06
N GLU A 61 20.13 4.18 3.23
CA GLU A 61 19.75 4.41 1.83
C GLU A 61 18.33 4.96 1.65
N MET A 62 17.42 4.74 2.61
CA MET A 62 16.04 5.23 2.48
C MET A 62 15.93 6.74 2.46
N ASP A 63 16.73 7.45 3.25
CA ASP A 63 16.68 8.90 3.27
C ASP A 63 17.08 9.50 1.91
N ASN A 64 18.01 8.84 1.21
CA ASN A 64 18.44 9.25 -0.12
C ASN A 64 17.48 8.81 -1.23
N LEU A 65 16.82 7.65 -1.07
CA LEU A 65 15.84 7.14 -2.03
C LEU A 65 14.44 7.71 -1.82
N MET A 66 14.15 8.29 -0.64
CA MET A 66 12.81 8.72 -0.27
C MET A 66 12.20 9.74 -1.25
N PRO A 67 12.89 10.81 -1.68
CA PRO A 67 12.31 11.76 -2.63
C PRO A 67 11.94 11.10 -3.96
N TRP A 68 12.79 10.21 -4.47
CA TRP A 68 12.54 9.46 -5.69
C TRP A 68 11.34 8.50 -5.51
N TYR A 69 11.31 7.74 -4.41
CA TYR A 69 10.21 6.82 -4.10
C TYR A 69 8.87 7.56 -4.00
N LEU A 70 8.84 8.69 -3.31
CA LEU A 70 7.63 9.49 -3.16
C LEU A 70 7.13 10.04 -4.50
N SER A 71 8.02 10.48 -5.38
CA SER A 71 7.66 10.93 -6.74
C SER A 71 7.05 9.79 -7.54
N MET A 72 7.68 8.63 -7.55
CA MET A 72 7.17 7.45 -8.25
C MET A 72 5.83 6.96 -7.67
N PHE A 73 5.72 6.94 -6.34
CA PHE A 73 4.46 6.55 -5.69
C PHE A 73 3.32 7.52 -6.04
N ASP A 74 3.62 8.83 -6.15
CA ASP A 74 2.65 9.84 -6.58
C ASP A 74 2.15 9.58 -8.01
N GLU A 75 3.02 9.20 -8.92
CA GLU A 75 2.63 8.82 -10.29
C GLU A 75 1.64 7.64 -10.27
N VAL A 76 1.90 6.62 -9.44
CA VAL A 76 0.96 5.50 -9.26
C VAL A 76 -0.38 5.98 -8.69
N LEU A 77 -0.37 6.88 -7.69
CA LEU A 77 -1.60 7.46 -7.13
C LEU A 77 -2.41 8.24 -8.18
N GLN A 78 -1.76 8.93 -9.11
CA GLN A 78 -2.45 9.60 -10.23
C GLN A 78 -3.17 8.59 -11.14
N VAL A 79 -2.55 7.43 -11.39
CA VAL A 79 -3.19 6.34 -12.16
C VAL A 79 -4.39 5.79 -11.40
N VAL A 80 -4.24 5.50 -10.10
CA VAL A 80 -5.32 5.05 -9.22
C VAL A 80 -6.51 6.02 -9.26
N LYS A 81 -6.23 7.32 -9.09
CA LYS A 81 -7.25 8.38 -9.19
C LYS A 81 -7.98 8.36 -10.52
N ARG A 82 -7.23 8.34 -11.63
CA ARG A 82 -7.80 8.37 -12.99
C ARG A 82 -8.71 7.17 -13.26
N LYS A 83 -8.36 6.00 -12.73
CA LYS A 83 -9.13 4.76 -12.87
C LYS A 83 -10.30 4.66 -11.87
N GLY A 84 -10.30 5.48 -10.83
CA GLY A 84 -11.36 5.50 -9.82
C GLY A 84 -11.40 4.27 -8.92
N VAL A 85 -10.29 3.51 -8.82
CA VAL A 85 -10.20 2.33 -7.97
C VAL A 85 -10.03 2.69 -6.50
N ILE A 86 -10.49 1.81 -5.62
CA ILE A 86 -10.39 1.96 -4.16
C ILE A 86 -9.01 1.49 -3.71
N LEU A 87 -8.34 2.24 -2.85
CA LEU A 87 -7.12 1.76 -2.19
C LEU A 87 -7.41 1.14 -0.83
N GLU A 88 -6.81 -0.02 -0.61
CA GLU A 88 -6.85 -0.69 0.67
C GLU A 88 -5.83 -0.09 1.65
N VAL A 89 -6.29 0.28 2.85
CA VAL A 89 -5.45 0.48 4.03
C VAL A 89 -5.44 -0.84 4.80
N ASN A 90 -4.35 -1.57 4.68
CA ASN A 90 -4.23 -2.95 5.15
C ASN A 90 -3.47 -3.00 6.47
N THR A 91 -4.05 -3.57 7.52
CA THR A 91 -3.47 -3.56 8.88
C THR A 91 -2.67 -4.81 9.25
N LYS A 92 -2.50 -5.77 8.35
CA LYS A 92 -1.84 -7.07 8.58
C LYS A 92 -0.50 -7.01 9.32
N LYS A 93 0.27 -5.95 9.09
CA LYS A 93 1.59 -5.79 9.71
C LYS A 93 1.59 -4.88 10.94
N PHE A 94 0.43 -4.37 11.34
CA PHE A 94 0.35 -3.38 12.41
C PHE A 94 0.87 -3.92 13.73
N LEU A 95 0.48 -5.12 14.14
CA LEU A 95 0.93 -5.72 15.40
C LEU A 95 2.46 -5.81 15.47
N LYS A 96 3.10 -6.25 14.38
CA LYS A 96 4.56 -6.52 14.34
C LYS A 96 5.41 -5.29 14.03
N LYS A 97 4.95 -4.43 13.13
CA LYS A 97 5.74 -3.33 12.55
C LYS A 97 5.18 -1.94 12.82
N LYS A 98 4.03 -1.83 13.49
CA LYS A 98 3.32 -0.56 13.74
C LYS A 98 3.09 0.27 12.47
N ARG A 99 2.85 -0.42 11.36
CA ARG A 99 2.57 0.19 10.05
C ARG A 99 1.45 -0.54 9.32
N THR A 100 0.83 0.16 8.41
CA THR A 100 -0.11 -0.40 7.43
C THR A 100 0.52 -0.50 6.04
N PHE A 101 -0.08 -1.27 5.16
CA PHE A 101 -0.04 -1.04 3.71
C PHE A 101 -1.39 -0.40 3.30
N VAL A 102 -1.52 0.68 2.66
CA VAL A 102 -0.52 1.72 2.34
C VAL A 102 -0.03 2.40 3.63
N HIS A 103 1.24 2.80 3.65
CA HIS A 103 1.82 3.46 4.83
C HIS A 103 1.12 4.81 5.10
N PHE A 104 0.92 5.15 6.38
CA PHE A 104 0.20 6.36 6.82
C PHE A 104 0.73 7.68 6.22
N ARG A 105 2.03 7.75 5.89
CA ARG A 105 2.64 8.91 5.24
C ARG A 105 1.99 9.32 3.92
N HIS A 106 1.29 8.40 3.24
CA HIS A 106 0.65 8.64 1.95
C HIS A 106 -0.80 9.10 2.06
N LEU A 107 -1.44 8.93 3.24
CA LEU A 107 -2.86 9.17 3.41
C LEU A 107 -3.30 10.60 3.08
N LYS A 108 -2.49 11.60 3.51
CA LYS A 108 -2.78 13.01 3.18
C LYS A 108 -2.81 13.23 1.67
N ARG A 109 -1.81 12.71 0.95
CA ARG A 109 -1.75 12.85 -0.51
C ARG A 109 -2.88 12.10 -1.21
N MET A 110 -3.21 10.90 -0.75
CA MET A 110 -4.36 10.14 -1.26
C MET A 110 -5.66 10.91 -1.07
N LYS A 111 -5.85 11.54 0.11
CA LYS A 111 -7.01 12.38 0.40
C LYS A 111 -7.08 13.60 -0.52
N ASP A 112 -5.96 14.30 -0.71
CA ASP A 112 -5.89 15.49 -1.58
C ASP A 112 -6.21 15.15 -3.04
N LEU A 113 -5.89 13.94 -3.48
CA LEU A 113 -6.27 13.41 -4.79
C LEU A 113 -7.72 12.93 -4.86
N GLY A 114 -8.42 12.82 -3.72
CA GLY A 114 -9.79 12.31 -3.66
C GLY A 114 -9.91 10.81 -3.90
N ILE A 115 -8.84 10.05 -3.60
CA ILE A 115 -8.83 8.59 -3.77
C ILE A 115 -9.70 7.95 -2.68
N PRO A 116 -10.71 7.13 -3.03
CA PRO A 116 -11.50 6.42 -2.05
C PRO A 116 -10.68 5.31 -1.39
N VAL A 117 -10.92 5.08 -0.10
CA VAL A 117 -10.20 4.06 0.68
C VAL A 117 -11.14 3.08 1.35
N MET A 118 -10.65 1.88 1.60
CA MET A 118 -11.24 0.91 2.51
C MET A 118 -10.21 0.44 3.53
N VAL A 119 -10.64 -0.12 4.65
CA VAL A 119 -9.76 -0.67 5.69
C VAL A 119 -10.01 -2.16 5.80
N ASN A 120 -8.92 -2.94 5.72
CA ASN A 120 -8.95 -4.40 5.88
C ASN A 120 -7.81 -4.88 6.78
N SER A 121 -8.05 -5.95 7.53
CA SER A 121 -7.02 -6.60 8.32
C SER A 121 -6.11 -7.53 7.52
N ASP A 122 -6.60 -8.12 6.42
CA ASP A 122 -5.89 -9.19 5.67
C ASP A 122 -5.36 -10.28 6.63
N CYS A 123 -6.07 -10.50 7.74
CA CYS A 123 -5.65 -11.42 8.77
C CYS A 123 -5.77 -12.87 8.33
N HIS A 124 -4.81 -13.72 8.75
CA HIS A 124 -4.81 -15.15 8.54
C HIS A 124 -4.97 -15.91 9.86
N ASN A 125 -5.20 -15.16 10.94
CA ASN A 125 -5.53 -15.68 12.26
C ASN A 125 -6.76 -14.92 12.78
N PRO A 126 -7.87 -15.59 13.05
CA PRO A 126 -9.12 -14.94 13.52
C PRO A 126 -8.93 -14.07 14.77
N MET A 127 -8.00 -14.42 15.63
CA MET A 127 -7.68 -13.67 16.85
C MET A 127 -7.07 -12.28 16.61
N LEU A 128 -6.62 -12.02 15.36
CA LEU A 128 -5.98 -10.77 14.95
C LEU A 128 -6.87 -9.96 13.98
N MET A 129 -8.16 -10.30 13.88
CA MET A 129 -9.05 -9.69 12.89
C MET A 129 -9.21 -8.18 13.08
N GLU A 130 -9.19 -7.70 14.31
CA GLU A 130 -9.38 -6.30 14.66
C GLU A 130 -8.05 -5.53 14.85
N GLU A 131 -6.91 -6.22 14.69
CA GLU A 131 -5.60 -5.63 14.98
C GLU A 131 -5.29 -4.47 14.04
N GLY A 132 -5.00 -3.30 14.64
CA GLY A 132 -4.64 -2.08 13.92
C GLY A 132 -5.79 -1.36 13.21
N LEU A 133 -7.04 -1.83 13.34
CA LEU A 133 -8.19 -1.16 12.71
C LEU A 133 -8.45 0.21 13.30
N SER A 134 -8.44 0.33 14.64
CA SER A 134 -8.65 1.61 15.34
C SER A 134 -7.60 2.64 14.97
N GLU A 135 -6.34 2.23 14.86
CA GLU A 135 -5.25 3.10 14.48
C GLU A 135 -5.32 3.52 13.00
N ALA A 136 -5.75 2.61 12.13
CA ALA A 136 -5.99 2.93 10.73
C ALA A 136 -7.11 3.97 10.57
N TYR A 137 -8.24 3.81 11.27
CA TYR A 137 -9.33 4.78 11.27
C TYR A 137 -8.90 6.12 11.89
N PHE A 138 -8.16 6.10 12.99
CA PHE A 138 -7.60 7.30 13.57
C PHE A 138 -6.69 8.04 12.59
N ALA A 139 -5.76 7.34 11.96
CA ALA A 139 -4.86 7.92 10.96
C ALA A 139 -5.61 8.50 9.75
N LEU A 140 -6.63 7.81 9.25
CA LEU A 140 -7.50 8.31 8.19
C LEU A 140 -8.18 9.61 8.58
N LYS A 141 -8.75 9.67 9.79
CA LYS A 141 -9.43 10.87 10.33
C LYS A 141 -8.49 12.07 10.44
N GLU A 142 -7.29 11.86 10.98
CA GLU A 142 -6.23 12.89 11.07
C GLU A 142 -5.80 13.41 9.69
N ASN A 143 -5.86 12.57 8.65
CA ASN A 143 -5.55 12.95 7.28
C ASN A 143 -6.77 13.48 6.48
N GLY A 144 -7.90 13.72 7.15
CA GLY A 144 -9.06 14.39 6.58
C GLY A 144 -10.09 13.48 5.93
N TYR A 145 -9.96 12.16 6.00
CA TYR A 145 -11.03 11.24 5.61
C TYR A 145 -12.18 11.31 6.61
N ARG A 146 -13.41 11.13 6.12
CA ARG A 146 -14.64 11.05 6.95
C ARG A 146 -15.46 9.82 6.59
N THR A 147 -15.15 9.19 5.45
CA THR A 147 -15.83 8.01 4.96
C THR A 147 -14.82 6.99 4.46
N VAL A 148 -15.21 5.72 4.51
CA VAL A 148 -14.52 4.60 3.84
C VAL A 148 -15.50 3.90 2.92
N ARG A 149 -14.97 3.24 1.89
CA ARG A 149 -15.74 2.38 0.99
C ARG A 149 -16.05 1.04 1.66
N VAL A 150 -17.32 0.65 1.63
CA VAL A 150 -17.80 -0.63 2.14
C VAL A 150 -18.66 -1.29 1.08
N LEU A 151 -18.44 -2.58 0.84
CA LEU A 151 -19.29 -3.40 -0.03
C LEU A 151 -20.46 -3.96 0.78
N ARG A 152 -21.68 -3.56 0.43
CA ARG A 152 -22.92 -4.08 1.02
C ARG A 152 -23.89 -4.45 -0.10
N ASP A 153 -24.45 -5.64 -0.02
CA ASP A 153 -25.44 -6.13 -1.00
C ASP A 153 -24.98 -5.97 -2.47
N GLY A 154 -23.69 -6.24 -2.72
CA GLY A 154 -23.07 -6.14 -4.03
C GLY A 154 -22.84 -4.70 -4.54
N LYS A 155 -22.97 -3.68 -3.69
CA LYS A 155 -22.77 -2.28 -4.04
C LYS A 155 -21.76 -1.61 -3.11
N TRP A 156 -20.87 -0.80 -3.71
CA TRP A 156 -19.97 0.07 -2.97
C TRP A 156 -20.69 1.30 -2.47
N SER A 157 -20.52 1.61 -1.19
CA SER A 157 -21.07 2.81 -0.55
C SER A 157 -20.03 3.48 0.33
N ASP A 158 -20.16 4.80 0.51
CA ASP A 158 -19.39 5.55 1.49
C ASP A 158 -20.09 5.42 2.85
N VAL A 159 -19.31 5.03 3.86
CA VAL A 159 -19.76 4.90 5.26
C VAL A 159 -18.92 5.81 6.13
N GLU A 160 -19.57 6.65 6.93
CA GLU A 160 -18.90 7.51 7.93
C GLU A 160 -18.32 6.69 9.08
N PHE A 161 -17.22 7.19 9.70
CA PHE A 161 -16.54 6.59 10.84
C PHE A 161 -15.98 7.63 11.83
#